data_94b6cd7e4ede6ccde348e3ac6a77e1d0
#
_entry.id   94b6cd7e4ede6ccde348e3ac6a77e1d0
#
_cell.length_a   1.000
_cell.length_b   1.000
_cell.length_c   1.000
_cell.angle_alpha   90.00
_cell.angle_beta   90.00
_cell.angle_gamma   90.00
#
_symmetry.space_group_name_H-M   'P 1'
#
loop_
_entity.id
_entity.type
_entity.pdbx_description
1 polymer ?
#
loop_
_entity_poly.entity_id
_entity_poly.type
_entity_poly.pdbx_seq_one_letter_code
_entity_poly.pdbx_strand_id
1 'polypeptide(L)'
;MKQILILQFFVVSVMAQVTLDVKVLPKGATVILDGKEIGSAPVKGYSVKPGGHEIRLEKNGYAPATHEIAVQDAKRLVADFIMNPMYTIKFRSKEKGFTFELNGEHTWRDEKIKLNLEAGAHRLRVYYLDELFDDQVVVADRNVEFIYTRYQPEPGGN
;
A
#
# COMPACT_ATOMS: atom_id res chain seq x y z
N MET A 1 -5.70 63.57 34.90
CA MET A 1 -5.42 62.57 33.84
C MET A 1 -5.71 61.19 34.38
N LYS A 2 -6.80 60.52 33.90
CA LYS A 2 -7.16 59.15 34.31
C LYS A 2 -6.42 58.17 33.39
N GLN A 3 -5.49 57.40 33.97
CA GLN A 3 -4.87 56.29 33.23
C GLN A 3 -5.88 55.13 33.19
N ILE A 4 -6.21 54.69 31.96
CA ILE A 4 -7.04 53.52 31.71
C ILE A 4 -6.06 52.34 31.63
N LEU A 5 -6.10 51.46 32.63
CA LEU A 5 -5.36 50.20 32.65
C LEU A 5 -6.11 49.20 31.75
N ILE A 6 -5.61 48.93 30.55
CA ILE A 6 -6.15 47.88 29.67
C ILE A 6 -5.57 46.56 30.14
N LEU A 7 -6.39 45.77 30.83
CA LEU A 7 -6.06 44.39 31.22
C LEU A 7 -6.22 43.50 29.98
N GLN A 8 -5.14 43.13 29.33
CA GLN A 8 -5.16 42.13 28.24
C GLN A 8 -5.37 40.75 28.85
N PHE A 9 -6.55 40.18 28.61
CA PHE A 9 -6.81 38.76 28.92
C PHE A 9 -6.13 37.92 27.83
N PHE A 10 -5.04 37.25 28.18
CA PHE A 10 -4.48 36.18 27.38
C PHE A 10 -5.38 34.95 27.54
N VAL A 11 -6.19 34.65 26.51
CA VAL A 11 -6.93 33.38 26.46
C VAL A 11 -5.91 32.31 26.03
N VAL A 12 -5.40 31.54 26.97
CA VAL A 12 -4.64 30.34 26.69
C VAL A 12 -5.63 29.26 26.26
N SER A 13 -5.77 29.04 24.97
CA SER A 13 -6.52 27.90 24.45
C SER A 13 -5.76 26.62 24.80
N VAL A 14 -6.23 25.90 25.81
CA VAL A 14 -5.78 24.54 26.10
C VAL A 14 -6.29 23.66 24.97
N MET A 15 -5.43 23.34 24.03
CA MET A 15 -5.75 22.39 22.97
C MET A 15 -5.90 21.02 23.61
N ALA A 16 -7.08 20.41 23.48
CA ALA A 16 -7.29 19.02 23.88
C ALA A 16 -6.31 18.13 23.12
N GLN A 17 -5.65 17.24 23.85
CA GLN A 17 -4.75 16.22 23.25
C GLN A 17 -5.42 14.86 23.37
N VAL A 18 -5.44 14.13 22.27
CA VAL A 18 -5.99 12.78 22.21
C VAL A 18 -4.84 11.79 22.23
N THR A 19 -5.00 10.70 22.95
CA THR A 19 -4.06 9.59 22.93
C THR A 19 -4.35 8.68 21.74
N LEU A 20 -3.41 8.55 20.82
CA LEU A 20 -3.49 7.68 19.65
C LEU A 20 -2.69 6.40 19.88
N ASP A 21 -3.34 5.27 19.68
CA ASP A 21 -2.69 3.97 19.55
C ASP A 21 -2.82 3.48 18.11
N VAL A 22 -1.71 3.05 17.51
CA VAL A 22 -1.70 2.49 16.16
C VAL A 22 -1.26 1.03 16.21
N LYS A 23 -2.10 0.14 15.76
CA LYS A 23 -1.80 -1.27 15.59
C LYS A 23 -1.74 -1.63 14.12
N VAL A 24 -0.76 -2.43 13.75
CA VAL A 24 -0.56 -2.86 12.36
C VAL A 24 -0.25 -4.36 12.34
N LEU A 25 -0.85 -5.07 11.41
CA LEU A 25 -0.47 -6.43 11.05
C LEU A 25 0.21 -6.41 9.67
N PRO A 26 1.43 -6.95 9.59
CA PRO A 26 2.24 -7.55 10.67
C PRO A 26 2.89 -6.50 11.58
N LYS A 27 3.27 -6.90 12.77
CA LYS A 27 3.97 -6.04 13.73
C LYS A 27 5.30 -5.52 13.16
N GLY A 28 5.78 -4.40 13.67
CA GLY A 28 7.07 -3.82 13.31
C GLY A 28 7.03 -3.02 11.99
N ALA A 29 5.85 -2.60 11.53
CA ALA A 29 5.74 -1.60 10.47
C ALA A 29 6.12 -0.22 11.02
N THR A 30 6.86 0.56 10.26
CA THR A 30 7.11 1.98 10.55
C THR A 30 5.82 2.76 10.39
N VAL A 31 5.49 3.55 11.39
CA VAL A 31 4.29 4.42 11.41
C VAL A 31 4.73 5.87 11.23
N ILE A 32 4.24 6.52 10.21
CA ILE A 32 4.48 7.92 9.88
C ILE A 32 3.14 8.66 9.99
N LEU A 33 3.07 9.66 10.85
CA LEU A 33 1.90 10.51 11.07
C LEU A 33 2.20 11.91 10.56
N ASP A 34 1.39 12.41 9.63
CA ASP A 34 1.55 13.74 9.01
C ASP A 34 2.99 13.99 8.51
N GLY A 35 3.59 12.97 7.88
CA GLY A 35 4.96 13.01 7.37
C GLY A 35 6.06 12.84 8.42
N LYS A 36 5.72 12.68 9.71
CA LYS A 36 6.68 12.45 10.79
C LYS A 36 6.64 11.00 11.27
N GLU A 37 7.78 10.32 11.30
CA GLU A 37 7.88 9.01 11.92
C GLU A 37 7.61 9.07 13.42
N ILE A 38 6.66 8.26 13.90
CA ILE A 38 6.26 8.18 15.30
C ILE A 38 6.63 6.86 15.97
N GLY A 39 7.21 5.94 15.23
CA GLY A 39 7.77 4.69 15.73
C GLY A 39 7.35 3.46 14.94
N SER A 40 7.63 2.28 15.49
CA SER A 40 7.24 0.98 14.92
C SER A 40 5.98 0.44 15.59
N ALA A 41 5.05 -0.10 14.79
CA ALA A 41 3.82 -0.68 15.29
C ALA A 41 4.04 -1.94 16.16
N PRO A 42 3.34 -2.06 17.30
CA PRO A 42 2.27 -1.18 17.78
C PRO A 42 2.82 0.09 18.45
N VAL A 43 2.38 1.26 17.99
CA VAL A 43 2.62 2.53 18.68
C VAL A 43 1.53 2.71 19.73
N LYS A 44 1.88 3.13 20.93
CA LYS A 44 0.94 3.34 22.05
C LYS A 44 1.13 4.71 22.67
N GLY A 45 0.02 5.35 22.99
CA GLY A 45 0.03 6.56 23.80
C GLY A 45 0.61 7.79 23.09
N TYR A 46 0.62 7.83 21.76
CA TYR A 46 1.09 9.00 21.03
C TYR A 46 0.09 10.15 21.15
N SER A 47 0.59 11.34 21.53
CA SER A 47 -0.25 12.54 21.70
C SER A 47 -0.51 13.20 20.35
N VAL A 48 -1.77 13.36 19.97
CA VAL A 48 -2.21 13.96 18.71
C VAL A 48 -3.32 14.98 18.99
N LYS A 49 -3.42 16.00 18.15
CA LYS A 49 -4.50 16.99 18.22
C LYS A 49 -5.78 16.44 17.58
N PRO A 50 -6.97 16.89 17.96
CA PRO A 50 -8.17 16.64 17.19
C PRO A 50 -8.06 17.21 15.77
N GLY A 51 -8.63 16.50 14.78
CA GLY A 51 -8.60 16.88 13.36
C GLY A 51 -8.40 15.71 12.42
N GLY A 52 -8.21 16.02 11.16
CA GLY A 52 -7.81 15.07 10.12
C GLY A 52 -6.29 14.87 10.15
N HIS A 53 -5.86 13.62 10.04
CA HIS A 53 -4.45 13.24 10.02
C HIS A 53 -4.21 12.15 8.99
N GLU A 54 -3.01 12.12 8.42
CA GLU A 54 -2.56 11.06 7.52
C GLU A 54 -1.65 10.08 8.27
N ILE A 55 -1.94 8.80 8.18
CA ILE A 55 -1.05 7.71 8.63
C ILE A 55 -0.51 6.99 7.41
N ARG A 56 0.81 6.98 7.27
CA ARG A 56 1.53 6.15 6.30
C ARG A 56 2.27 5.02 7.01
N LEU A 57 2.16 3.83 6.44
CA LEU A 57 2.74 2.59 6.96
C LEU A 57 3.75 2.04 5.98
N GLU A 58 4.92 1.67 6.48
CA GLU A 58 6.00 1.10 5.68
C GLU A 58 6.58 -0.14 6.35
N LYS A 59 6.80 -1.20 5.57
CA LYS A 59 7.46 -2.42 6.03
C LYS A 59 8.04 -3.19 4.84
N ASN A 60 9.27 -3.67 5.00
CA ASN A 60 9.91 -4.51 3.98
C ASN A 60 9.07 -5.76 3.69
N GLY A 61 8.84 -6.06 2.41
CA GLY A 61 8.03 -7.18 1.96
C GLY A 61 6.52 -6.92 1.98
N TYR A 62 6.10 -5.67 2.21
CA TYR A 62 4.71 -5.25 2.21
C TYR A 62 4.52 -3.99 1.37
N ALA A 63 3.35 -3.84 0.78
CA ALA A 63 2.98 -2.62 0.07
C ALA A 63 2.87 -1.46 1.08
N PRO A 64 3.47 -0.29 0.79
CA PRO A 64 3.24 0.89 1.61
C PRO A 64 1.76 1.27 1.55
N ALA A 65 1.19 1.67 2.68
CA ALA A 65 -0.22 2.03 2.77
C ALA A 65 -0.37 3.43 3.39
N THR A 66 -1.29 4.22 2.86
CA THR A 66 -1.63 5.54 3.39
C THR A 66 -3.11 5.58 3.72
N HIS A 67 -3.44 6.07 4.91
CA HIS A 67 -4.80 6.17 5.41
C HIS A 67 -5.05 7.53 6.03
N GLU A 68 -6.21 8.09 5.76
CA GLU A 68 -6.69 9.27 6.49
C GLU A 68 -7.47 8.83 7.71
N ILE A 69 -7.20 9.44 8.84
CA ILE A 69 -7.94 9.25 10.10
C ILE A 69 -8.52 10.57 10.60
N ALA A 70 -9.71 10.51 11.16
CA ALA A 70 -10.34 11.64 11.84
C ALA A 70 -10.19 11.43 13.34
N VAL A 71 -9.38 12.27 13.98
CA VAL A 71 -9.22 12.29 15.44
C VAL A 71 -10.27 13.22 16.01
N GLN A 72 -11.29 12.65 16.65
CA GLN A 72 -12.32 13.41 17.34
C GLN A 72 -11.83 13.82 18.73
N ASP A 73 -12.54 14.76 19.36
CA ASP A 73 -12.27 15.16 20.74
C ASP A 73 -12.68 14.02 21.71
N ALA A 74 -11.78 13.08 21.88
CA ALA A 74 -11.91 11.88 22.71
C ALA A 74 -10.65 11.69 23.54
N LYS A 75 -10.72 10.92 24.63
CA LYS A 75 -9.54 10.64 25.45
C LYS A 75 -8.52 9.76 24.71
N ARG A 76 -8.99 8.85 23.85
CA ARG A 76 -8.17 7.86 23.16
C ARG A 76 -8.80 7.42 21.85
N LEU A 77 -7.97 7.28 20.82
CA LEU A 77 -8.29 6.65 19.55
C LEU A 77 -7.39 5.42 19.33
N VAL A 78 -7.97 4.33 18.91
CA VAL A 78 -7.23 3.14 18.46
C VAL A 78 -7.47 2.96 16.97
N ALA A 79 -6.39 2.97 16.19
CA ALA A 79 -6.41 2.72 14.75
C ALA A 79 -5.75 1.36 14.47
N ASP A 80 -6.48 0.47 13.82
CA ASP A 80 -6.03 -0.87 13.46
C ASP A 80 -5.91 -1.01 11.94
N PHE A 81 -4.76 -1.47 11.45
CA PHE A 81 -4.47 -1.61 10.02
C PHE A 81 -3.89 -2.98 9.68
N ILE A 82 -4.09 -3.39 8.43
CA ILE A 82 -3.49 -4.59 7.86
C ILE A 82 -2.75 -4.16 6.59
N MET A 83 -1.47 -4.55 6.46
CA MET A 83 -0.68 -4.30 5.25
C MET A 83 -0.71 -5.51 4.33
N ASN A 84 -0.78 -5.27 3.04
CA ASN A 84 -0.74 -6.31 2.02
C ASN A 84 0.70 -6.78 1.79
N PRO A 85 0.99 -8.10 1.87
CA PRO A 85 2.30 -8.60 1.53
C PRO A 85 2.61 -8.38 0.04
N MET A 86 3.89 -8.23 -0.28
CA MET A 86 4.39 -8.18 -1.65
C MET A 86 5.18 -9.45 -1.97
N TYR A 87 4.96 -9.98 -3.16
CA TYR A 87 5.67 -11.16 -3.66
C TYR A 87 6.44 -10.84 -4.94
N THR A 88 7.61 -11.44 -5.04
CA THR A 88 8.41 -11.35 -6.26
C THR A 88 7.96 -12.42 -7.25
N ILE A 89 7.44 -11.98 -8.39
CA ILE A 89 7.09 -12.84 -9.51
C ILE A 89 8.14 -12.67 -10.60
N LYS A 90 8.77 -13.77 -11.01
CA LYS A 90 9.69 -13.80 -12.14
C LYS A 90 8.92 -14.29 -13.35
N PHE A 91 8.61 -13.39 -14.25
CA PHE A 91 7.96 -13.74 -15.52
C PHE A 91 9.00 -14.21 -16.51
N ARG A 92 8.71 -15.31 -17.18
CA ARG A 92 9.45 -15.83 -18.32
C ARG A 92 8.51 -16.17 -19.46
N SER A 93 8.97 -15.99 -20.69
CA SER A 93 8.31 -16.54 -21.87
C SER A 93 9.29 -17.42 -22.62
N LYS A 94 8.82 -18.54 -23.13
CA LYS A 94 9.53 -19.35 -24.13
C LYS A 94 9.22 -18.89 -25.56
N GLU A 95 8.22 -18.05 -25.68
CA GLU A 95 7.72 -17.54 -26.95
C GLU A 95 8.40 -16.21 -27.29
N LYS A 96 8.63 -15.97 -28.59
CA LYS A 96 9.21 -14.72 -29.09
C LYS A 96 8.17 -13.88 -29.80
N GLY A 97 8.37 -12.56 -29.80
CA GLY A 97 7.52 -11.61 -30.51
C GLY A 97 6.25 -11.21 -29.78
N PHE A 98 6.09 -11.64 -28.52
CA PHE A 98 4.96 -11.25 -27.69
C PHE A 98 5.26 -10.01 -26.86
N THR A 99 4.25 -9.18 -26.69
CA THR A 99 4.22 -8.07 -25.73
C THR A 99 3.32 -8.48 -24.57
N PHE A 100 3.81 -8.31 -23.36
CA PHE A 100 3.08 -8.61 -22.12
C PHE A 100 2.68 -7.31 -21.43
N GLU A 101 1.48 -7.26 -20.91
CA GLU A 101 0.94 -6.15 -20.12
C GLU A 101 0.35 -6.69 -18.82
N LEU A 102 0.84 -6.20 -17.67
CA LEU A 102 0.30 -6.56 -16.37
C LEU A 102 -0.44 -5.38 -15.77
N ASN A 103 -1.71 -5.57 -15.43
CA ASN A 103 -2.63 -4.57 -14.83
C ASN A 103 -2.76 -3.26 -15.63
N GLY A 104 -2.32 -3.19 -16.88
CA GLY A 104 -2.25 -1.94 -17.65
C GLY A 104 -1.11 -1.00 -17.26
N GLU A 105 -0.25 -1.38 -16.31
CA GLU A 105 0.81 -0.53 -15.75
C GLU A 105 2.21 -0.96 -16.21
N HIS A 106 2.44 -2.25 -16.36
CA HIS A 106 3.74 -2.81 -16.72
C HIS A 106 3.67 -3.47 -18.09
N THR A 107 4.49 -3.00 -19.02
CA THR A 107 4.57 -3.58 -20.36
C THR A 107 6.02 -3.99 -20.68
N TRP A 108 6.22 -5.19 -21.24
CA TRP A 108 7.56 -5.68 -21.62
C TRP A 108 7.48 -6.62 -22.82
N ARG A 109 8.65 -6.74 -23.49
CA ARG A 109 8.86 -7.66 -24.64
C ARG A 109 9.99 -8.65 -24.41
N ASP A 110 10.68 -8.55 -23.29
CA ASP A 110 11.80 -9.40 -22.97
C ASP A 110 11.35 -10.81 -22.55
N GLU A 111 12.24 -11.77 -22.71
CA GLU A 111 11.96 -13.15 -22.29
C GLU A 111 11.83 -13.30 -20.77
N LYS A 112 12.38 -12.36 -19.99
CA LYS A 112 12.34 -12.39 -18.51
C LYS A 112 12.16 -11.00 -17.95
N ILE A 113 11.30 -10.89 -16.94
CA ILE A 113 11.17 -9.72 -16.07
C ILE A 113 10.93 -10.17 -14.62
N LYS A 114 11.31 -9.35 -13.67
CA LYS A 114 11.07 -9.57 -12.25
C LYS A 114 10.26 -8.40 -11.72
N LEU A 115 9.06 -8.67 -11.20
CA LEU A 115 8.17 -7.67 -10.63
C LEU A 115 7.85 -8.03 -9.18
N ASN A 116 7.71 -7.00 -8.33
CA ASN A 116 7.16 -7.16 -7.00
C ASN A 116 5.69 -6.74 -7.05
N LEU A 117 4.81 -7.70 -6.76
CA LEU A 117 3.36 -7.53 -6.84
C LEU A 117 2.76 -7.67 -5.45
N GLU A 118 1.73 -6.89 -5.15
CA GLU A 118 0.91 -7.11 -3.95
C GLU A 118 0.26 -8.49 -3.99
N ALA A 119 -0.03 -9.05 -2.82
CA ALA A 119 -0.81 -10.27 -2.74
C ALA A 119 -2.17 -10.10 -3.43
N GLY A 120 -2.52 -11.03 -4.30
CA GLY A 120 -3.80 -10.99 -4.99
C GLY A 120 -3.74 -11.43 -6.44
N ALA A 121 -4.80 -11.10 -7.16
CA ALA A 121 -4.99 -11.44 -8.57
C ALA A 121 -4.55 -10.27 -9.45
N HIS A 122 -3.74 -10.57 -10.45
CA HIS A 122 -3.20 -9.60 -11.41
C HIS A 122 -3.56 -10.03 -12.83
N ARG A 123 -4.05 -9.10 -13.63
CA ARG A 123 -4.44 -9.38 -15.01
C ARG A 123 -3.22 -9.29 -15.92
N LEU A 124 -2.90 -10.39 -16.58
CA LEU A 124 -1.85 -10.48 -17.60
C LEU A 124 -2.50 -10.56 -18.98
N ARG A 125 -2.27 -9.54 -19.79
CA ARG A 125 -2.63 -9.53 -21.21
C ARG A 125 -1.40 -9.79 -22.05
N VAL A 126 -1.57 -10.57 -23.07
CA VAL A 126 -0.51 -10.95 -24.00
C VAL A 126 -0.92 -10.55 -25.41
N TYR A 127 -0.05 -9.79 -26.08
CA TYR A 127 -0.30 -9.30 -27.43
C TYR A 127 0.70 -9.92 -28.41
N TYR A 128 0.23 -10.23 -29.60
CA TYR A 128 1.06 -10.63 -30.73
C TYR A 128 0.72 -9.76 -31.93
N LEU A 129 1.72 -9.11 -32.54
CA LEU A 129 1.53 -8.12 -33.62
C LEU A 129 0.47 -7.04 -33.26
N ASP A 130 0.53 -6.58 -32.02
CA ASP A 130 -0.38 -5.57 -31.43
C ASP A 130 -1.85 -6.01 -31.30
N GLU A 131 -2.18 -7.25 -31.60
CA GLU A 131 -3.50 -7.86 -31.35
C GLU A 131 -3.50 -8.63 -30.02
N LEU A 132 -4.60 -8.51 -29.25
CA LEU A 132 -4.76 -9.26 -28.02
C LEU A 132 -4.82 -10.75 -28.34
N PHE A 133 -3.83 -11.49 -27.85
CA PHE A 133 -3.69 -12.92 -28.10
C PHE A 133 -4.20 -13.76 -26.93
N ASP A 134 -3.95 -13.30 -25.69
CA ASP A 134 -4.31 -14.03 -24.48
C ASP A 134 -4.61 -13.05 -23.33
N ASP A 135 -5.47 -13.46 -22.39
CA ASP A 135 -5.88 -12.66 -21.25
C ASP A 135 -6.12 -13.61 -20.07
N GLN A 136 -5.22 -13.56 -19.08
CA GLN A 136 -5.25 -14.48 -17.97
C GLN A 136 -4.98 -13.80 -16.62
N VAL A 137 -5.23 -14.50 -15.53
CA VAL A 137 -4.99 -14.05 -14.17
C VAL A 137 -3.74 -14.73 -13.61
N VAL A 138 -2.82 -13.94 -13.09
CA VAL A 138 -1.67 -14.40 -12.31
C VAL A 138 -1.95 -14.10 -10.85
N VAL A 139 -1.87 -15.11 -9.99
CA VAL A 139 -2.08 -14.94 -8.54
C VAL A 139 -0.73 -14.78 -7.85
N ALA A 140 -0.54 -13.68 -7.15
CA ALA A 140 0.61 -13.42 -6.29
C ALA A 140 0.26 -13.83 -4.85
N ASP A 141 0.57 -15.06 -4.46
CA ASP A 141 0.39 -15.60 -3.11
C ASP A 141 1.72 -16.00 -2.45
N ARG A 142 2.80 -16.01 -3.23
CA ARG A 142 4.17 -16.36 -2.83
C ARG A 142 5.17 -15.90 -3.89
N ASN A 143 6.45 -15.90 -3.54
CA ASN A 143 7.52 -15.72 -4.52
C ASN A 143 7.55 -16.91 -5.48
N VAL A 144 7.37 -16.65 -6.77
CA VAL A 144 7.26 -17.72 -7.77
C VAL A 144 7.85 -17.30 -9.12
N GLU A 145 8.20 -18.28 -9.94
CA GLU A 145 8.48 -18.11 -11.35
C GLU A 145 7.23 -18.48 -12.15
N PHE A 146 6.71 -17.50 -12.89
CA PHE A 146 5.60 -17.67 -13.82
C PHE A 146 6.17 -17.85 -15.23
N ILE A 147 5.90 -19.00 -15.87
CA ILE A 147 6.37 -19.31 -17.21
C ILE A 147 5.17 -19.24 -18.15
N TYR A 148 5.18 -18.22 -19.01
CA TYR A 148 4.19 -18.14 -20.07
C TYR A 148 4.54 -19.16 -21.17
N THR A 149 3.55 -19.98 -21.50
CA THR A 149 3.58 -20.90 -22.64
C THR A 149 2.30 -20.72 -23.41
N ARG A 150 2.39 -20.64 -24.72
CA ARG A 150 1.23 -20.62 -25.60
C ARG A 150 0.39 -21.86 -25.32
N TYR A 151 -0.88 -21.66 -24.97
CA TYR A 151 -1.80 -22.79 -24.85
C TYR A 151 -1.95 -23.45 -26.24
N GLN A 152 -1.47 -24.65 -26.35
CA GLN A 152 -1.85 -25.54 -27.45
C GLN A 152 -2.92 -26.46 -26.88
N PRO A 153 -4.20 -26.36 -27.34
CA PRO A 153 -5.17 -27.36 -26.98
C PRO A 153 -4.61 -28.72 -27.42
N GLU A 154 -4.63 -29.70 -26.55
CA GLU A 154 -4.30 -31.08 -26.86
C GLU A 154 -5.08 -31.45 -28.14
N PRO A 155 -4.42 -31.95 -29.19
CA PRO A 155 -5.17 -32.46 -30.34
C PRO A 155 -6.10 -33.54 -29.83
N GLY A 156 -7.40 -33.29 -29.97
CA GLY A 156 -8.49 -34.01 -29.33
C GLY A 156 -8.23 -35.52 -29.28
N GLY A 157 -8.19 -36.03 -28.05
CA GLY A 157 -8.29 -37.48 -27.83
C GLY A 157 -9.67 -37.92 -28.32
N ASN A 158 -9.69 -38.73 -29.36
CA ASN A 158 -10.84 -39.51 -29.78
C ASN A 158 -11.21 -40.51 -28.68
#